data_7535652ff9fac6188dbde4ce0f545b26
#
_entry.id   7535652ff9fac6188dbde4ce0f545b26
#
_cell.length_a   1.000
_cell.length_b   1.000
_cell.length_c   1.000
_cell.angle_alpha   90.00
_cell.angle_beta   90.00
_cell.angle_gamma   90.00
#
_symmetry.space_group_name_H-M   'P 1'
#
loop_
_entity.id
_entity.type
_entity.pdbx_description
1 polymer ?
#
loop_
_entity_poly.entity_id
_entity_poly.type
_entity_poly.pdbx_seq_one_letter_code
_entity_poly.pdbx_strand_id
1 'polypeptide(L)'
;GDVYKRQELLELTDEAIAWLQIVPYKGSLPTEVPTDPLIYRWYELVSVYGTTLKELIHEEFGDGIMSAIDFSMDLQRENDPKGDRVSVVMSGKFLPYKMY
;
A
#
# COMPACT_ATOMS: atom_id res chain seq x y z
N GLY A 1 0.63 12.35 -22.07
CA GLY A 1 1.19 13.20 -21.07
C GLY A 1 1.01 12.66 -19.66
N ASP A 2 1.45 13.44 -18.72
CA ASP A 2 1.42 13.03 -17.33
C ASP A 2 0.00 12.80 -16.80
N VAL A 3 -0.97 13.50 -17.35
CA VAL A 3 -2.36 13.35 -16.95
C VAL A 3 -2.88 11.96 -17.31
N TYR A 4 -2.54 11.47 -18.48
CA TYR A 4 -2.96 10.14 -18.90
C TYR A 4 -2.32 9.05 -18.07
N LYS A 5 -1.05 9.17 -17.80
CA LYS A 5 -0.37 8.21 -16.94
C LYS A 5 -0.95 8.20 -15.54
N ARG A 6 -1.31 9.37 -15.04
CA ARG A 6 -1.90 9.48 -13.72
C ARG A 6 -3.25 8.80 -13.64
N GLN A 7 -4.07 8.92 -14.68
CA GLN A 7 -5.36 8.24 -14.72
C GLN A 7 -5.22 6.73 -14.80
N GLU A 8 -4.31 6.25 -15.64
CA GLU A 8 -4.04 4.82 -15.71
C GLU A 8 -3.54 4.28 -14.38
N LEU A 9 -2.65 5.01 -13.74
CA LEU A 9 -2.10 4.61 -12.46
C LEU A 9 -3.16 4.63 -11.37
N LEU A 10 -4.09 5.57 -11.40
CA LEU A 10 -5.19 5.61 -10.45
C LEU A 10 -6.13 4.43 -10.65
N GLU A 11 -6.42 4.05 -11.89
CA GLU A 11 -7.24 2.88 -12.16
C GLU A 11 -6.58 1.61 -11.65
N LEU A 12 -5.27 1.45 -11.89
CA LEU A 12 -4.51 0.33 -11.37
C LEU A 12 -4.49 0.33 -9.84
N THR A 13 -4.42 1.52 -9.26
CA THR A 13 -4.43 1.67 -7.81
C THR A 13 -5.77 1.23 -7.24
N ASP A 14 -6.87 1.61 -7.87
CA ASP A 14 -8.20 1.20 -7.43
C ASP A 14 -8.36 -0.31 -7.49
N GLU A 15 -7.89 -0.94 -8.55
CA GLU A 15 -7.90 -2.39 -8.67
C GLU A 15 -7.04 -3.05 -7.59
N ALA A 16 -5.87 -2.50 -7.33
CA ALA A 16 -4.98 -3.01 -6.30
C ALA A 16 -5.60 -2.87 -4.91
N ILE A 17 -6.26 -1.74 -4.65
CA ILE A 17 -6.95 -1.52 -3.38
C ILE A 17 -8.09 -2.51 -3.23
N ALA A 18 -8.89 -2.71 -4.27
CA ALA A 18 -9.98 -3.66 -4.26
C ALA A 18 -9.45 -5.08 -3.98
N TRP A 19 -8.34 -5.44 -4.62
CA TRP A 19 -7.72 -6.74 -4.42
C TRP A 19 -7.22 -6.89 -2.97
N LEU A 20 -6.59 -5.87 -2.43
CA LEU A 20 -6.11 -5.89 -1.05
C LEU A 20 -7.25 -5.97 -0.04
N GLN A 21 -8.39 -5.39 -0.35
CA GLN A 21 -9.58 -5.48 0.50
C GLN A 21 -10.17 -6.88 0.48
N ILE A 22 -10.21 -7.51 -0.68
CA ILE A 22 -10.78 -8.84 -0.83
C ILE A 22 -9.98 -9.86 -0.04
N VAL A 23 -8.66 -9.80 -0.11
CA VAL A 23 -7.79 -10.78 0.55
C VAL A 23 -7.99 -10.79 2.07
N PRO A 24 -7.96 -9.65 2.77
CA PRO A 24 -8.22 -9.62 4.22
C PRO A 24 -9.63 -10.06 4.57
N TYR A 25 -10.64 -9.70 3.79
CA TYR A 25 -12.03 -10.02 4.08
C TYR A 25 -12.32 -11.50 4.06
N LYS A 26 -11.60 -12.24 3.24
CA LYS A 26 -11.78 -13.69 3.19
C LYS A 26 -11.10 -14.41 4.34
N GLY A 27 -10.41 -13.67 5.19
CA GLY A 27 -9.74 -14.24 6.35
C GLY A 27 -8.60 -15.17 6.00
N SER A 28 -8.23 -15.24 4.75
CA SER A 28 -7.13 -16.07 4.29
C SER A 28 -6.27 -15.29 3.32
N LEU A 29 -4.99 -15.28 3.59
CA LEU A 29 -4.03 -14.79 2.62
C LEU A 29 -3.92 -15.83 1.51
N PRO A 30 -3.66 -15.42 0.28
CA PRO A 30 -3.40 -16.38 -0.78
C PRO A 30 -2.24 -17.26 -0.35
N THR A 31 -2.42 -18.56 -0.51
CA THR A 31 -1.36 -19.51 -0.18
C THR A 31 -0.20 -19.40 -1.15
N GLU A 32 -0.47 -18.81 -2.31
CA GLU A 32 0.55 -18.62 -3.33
C GLU A 32 0.91 -17.15 -3.43
N VAL A 33 2.20 -16.87 -3.39
CA VAL A 33 2.72 -15.55 -3.67
C VAL A 33 2.60 -15.31 -5.18
N PRO A 34 2.08 -14.13 -5.59
CA PRO A 34 1.98 -13.84 -7.01
C PRO A 34 3.31 -14.00 -7.73
N THR A 35 3.27 -14.57 -8.94
CA THR A 35 4.47 -14.78 -9.74
C THR A 35 4.90 -13.51 -10.47
N ASP A 36 4.03 -12.51 -10.55
CA ASP A 36 4.41 -11.24 -11.16
C ASP A 36 5.54 -10.59 -10.37
N PRO A 37 6.66 -10.24 -11.02
CA PRO A 37 7.81 -9.71 -10.30
C PRO A 37 7.54 -8.44 -9.52
N LEU A 38 6.72 -7.55 -10.05
CA LEU A 38 6.39 -6.30 -9.37
C LEU A 38 5.56 -6.52 -8.12
N ILE A 39 4.50 -7.33 -8.24
CA ILE A 39 3.63 -7.63 -7.11
C ILE A 39 4.41 -8.42 -6.06
N TYR A 40 5.25 -9.33 -6.49
CA TYR A 40 6.11 -10.06 -5.55
C TYR A 40 6.98 -9.12 -4.71
N ARG A 41 7.52 -8.07 -5.32
CA ARG A 41 8.33 -7.10 -4.60
C ARG A 41 7.52 -6.35 -3.54
N TRP A 42 6.24 -6.09 -3.79
CA TRP A 42 5.36 -5.50 -2.78
C TRP A 42 5.14 -6.43 -1.60
N TYR A 43 4.94 -7.71 -1.86
CA TYR A 43 4.85 -8.71 -0.79
C TYR A 43 6.13 -8.75 0.04
N GLU A 44 7.24 -8.75 -0.64
CA GLU A 44 8.56 -8.75 0.00
C GLU A 44 8.74 -7.52 0.87
N LEU A 45 8.34 -6.37 0.37
CA LEU A 45 8.43 -5.10 1.10
C LEU A 45 7.62 -5.16 2.39
N VAL A 46 6.39 -5.64 2.33
CA VAL A 46 5.55 -5.79 3.51
C VAL A 46 6.13 -6.83 4.47
N SER A 47 6.64 -7.93 3.95
CA SER A 47 7.25 -8.97 4.79
C SER A 47 8.47 -8.45 5.54
N VAL A 48 9.28 -7.63 4.90
CA VAL A 48 10.51 -7.12 5.50
C VAL A 48 10.24 -5.95 6.44
N TYR A 49 9.41 -5.00 6.02
CA TYR A 49 9.23 -3.75 6.74
C TYR A 49 7.93 -3.65 7.54
N GLY A 50 7.02 -4.61 7.36
CA GLY A 50 5.69 -4.53 7.98
C GLY A 50 5.73 -4.40 9.49
N THR A 51 6.53 -5.21 10.14
CA THR A 51 6.65 -5.20 11.60
C THR A 51 7.18 -3.86 12.09
N THR A 52 8.20 -3.33 11.44
CA THR A 52 8.78 -2.05 11.80
C THR A 52 7.78 -0.92 11.60
N LEU A 53 7.07 -0.93 10.47
CA LEU A 53 6.03 0.06 10.20
C LEU A 53 4.93 0.00 11.26
N LYS A 54 4.52 -1.21 11.63
CA LYS A 54 3.52 -1.41 12.67
C LYS A 54 3.97 -0.78 13.99
N GLU A 55 5.19 -1.04 14.40
CA GLU A 55 5.72 -0.49 15.64
C GLU A 55 5.77 1.03 15.62
N LEU A 56 6.22 1.61 14.52
CA LEU A 56 6.29 3.06 14.38
C LEU A 56 4.91 3.71 14.40
N ILE A 57 3.94 3.09 13.74
CA ILE A 57 2.57 3.59 13.73
C ILE A 57 1.97 3.51 15.14
N HIS A 58 2.15 2.40 15.82
CA HIS A 58 1.63 2.23 17.18
C HIS A 58 2.29 3.19 18.18
N GLU A 59 3.56 3.48 17.97
CA GLU A 59 4.26 4.44 18.81
C GLU A 59 3.74 5.86 18.62
N GLU A 60 3.48 6.25 17.37
CA GLU A 60 3.05 7.61 17.06
C GLU A 60 1.55 7.83 17.28
N PHE A 61 0.73 6.85 16.93
CA PHE A 61 -0.73 6.98 16.93
C PHE A 61 -1.44 6.17 17.99
N GLY A 62 -0.79 5.18 18.57
CA GLY A 62 -1.43 4.21 19.44
C GLY A 62 -1.81 2.97 18.67
N ASP A 63 -2.51 2.05 19.33
CA ASP A 63 -2.89 0.77 18.73
C ASP A 63 -4.07 0.96 17.77
N GLY A 64 -3.89 0.56 16.55
CA GLY A 64 -4.90 0.71 15.52
C GLY A 64 -4.37 0.35 14.15
N ILE A 65 -5.11 0.75 13.14
CA ILE A 65 -4.77 0.47 11.75
C ILE A 65 -4.84 1.74 10.91
N MET A 66 -4.23 1.67 9.74
CA MET A 66 -4.42 2.66 8.69
C MET A 66 -5.54 2.15 7.80
N SER A 67 -6.58 2.97 7.61
CA SER A 67 -7.70 2.60 6.75
C SER A 67 -7.23 2.41 5.31
N ALA A 68 -7.79 1.39 4.65
CA ALA A 68 -7.63 1.20 3.21
C ALA A 68 -8.86 1.65 2.44
N ILE A 69 -9.85 2.19 3.13
CA ILE A 69 -11.08 2.71 2.52
C ILE A 69 -11.02 4.23 2.51
N ASP A 70 -10.82 4.85 3.68
CA ASP A 70 -10.55 6.27 3.78
C ASP A 70 -9.06 6.46 3.55
N PHE A 71 -8.67 6.44 2.28
CA PHE A 71 -7.30 6.21 1.88
C PHE A 71 -7.00 6.88 0.55
N SER A 72 -5.81 7.40 0.42
CA SER A 72 -5.33 7.94 -0.85
C SER A 72 -3.92 7.44 -1.11
N MET A 73 -3.59 7.31 -2.38
CA MET A 73 -2.27 6.88 -2.80
C MET A 73 -1.81 7.76 -3.95
N ASP A 74 -0.61 8.23 -3.87
CA ASP A 74 0.02 9.03 -4.93
C ASP A 74 1.21 8.27 -5.47
N LEU A 75 1.27 8.16 -6.78
CA LEU A 75 2.31 7.42 -7.48
C LEU A 75 3.01 8.38 -8.43
N GLN A 76 4.30 8.51 -8.28
CA GLN A 76 5.08 9.44 -9.08
C GLN A 76 6.39 8.80 -9.54
N ARG A 77 6.91 9.35 -10.62
CA ARG A 77 8.25 9.02 -11.07
C ARG A 77 9.21 10.06 -10.53
N GLU A 78 10.27 9.61 -9.93
CA GLU A 78 11.39 10.47 -9.54
C GLU A 78 12.52 10.27 -10.53
N ASN A 79 12.94 11.34 -11.16
CA ASN A 79 14.04 11.28 -12.11
C ASN A 79 15.36 11.12 -11.37
N ASP A 80 16.13 10.15 -11.81
CA ASP A 80 17.45 9.86 -11.22
C ASP A 80 18.41 9.50 -12.34
N PRO A 81 19.62 10.08 -12.36
CA PRO A 81 20.60 9.79 -13.40
C PRO A 81 20.98 8.32 -13.49
N LYS A 82 20.85 7.58 -12.40
CA LYS A 82 21.19 6.15 -12.36
C LYS A 82 20.01 5.25 -12.66
N GLY A 83 18.86 5.82 -12.96
CA GLY A 83 17.63 5.08 -13.23
C GLY A 83 16.50 5.67 -12.43
N ASP A 84 15.36 5.90 -13.10
CA ASP A 84 14.23 6.54 -12.46
C ASP A 84 13.68 5.71 -11.30
N ARG A 85 13.16 6.39 -10.32
CA ARG A 85 12.60 5.75 -9.12
C ARG A 85 11.08 5.83 -9.12
N VAL A 86 10.47 4.80 -8.56
CA VAL A 86 9.03 4.79 -8.30
C VAL A 86 8.81 5.34 -6.89
N SER A 87 7.99 6.39 -6.78
CA SER A 87 7.65 6.98 -5.49
C SER A 87 6.17 6.76 -5.22
N VAL A 88 5.86 6.11 -4.11
CA VAL A 88 4.49 5.84 -3.70
C VAL A 88 4.26 6.44 -2.32
N VAL A 89 3.28 7.33 -2.22
CA VAL A 89 2.88 7.93 -0.96
C VAL A 89 1.48 7.46 -0.63
N MET A 90 1.32 6.87 0.55
CA MET A 90 0.03 6.38 1.01
C MET A 90 -0.43 7.19 2.21
N SER A 91 -1.70 7.55 2.21
CA SER A 91 -2.31 8.28 3.32
C SER A 91 -3.65 7.66 3.63
N GLY A 92 -3.78 7.12 4.83
CA GLY A 92 -5.00 6.48 5.28
C GLY A 92 -5.38 6.98 6.66
N LYS A 93 -6.68 7.06 6.92
CA LYS A 93 -7.18 7.50 8.21
C LYS A 93 -6.79 6.49 9.28
N PHE A 94 -6.28 6.98 10.41
CA PHE A 94 -5.99 6.10 11.53
C PHE A 94 -7.27 5.68 12.22
N LEU A 95 -7.42 4.37 12.42
CA LEU A 95 -8.58 3.79 13.10
C LEU A 95 -8.08 3.08 14.35
N PRO A 96 -8.31 3.64 15.55
CA PRO A 96 -7.87 2.99 16.78
C PRO A 96 -8.69 1.74 17.05
N TYR A 97 -8.09 0.75 17.68
CA TYR A 97 -8.80 -0.48 18.06
C TYR A 97 -9.83 -0.22 19.15
N LYS A 98 -9.56 0.75 19.99
CA LYS A 98 -10.50 1.12 21.05
C LYS A 98 -11.00 2.54 20.79
N MET A 99 -12.30 2.67 20.70
CA MET A 99 -12.96 3.97 20.62
C MET A 99 -13.49 4.32 21.98
N TYR A 100 -13.02 5.42 22.50
CA TYR A 100 -13.50 5.94 23.78
C TYR A 100 -14.51 7.03 23.55
#